data_3929f0bf387d39e751b80af76ee45a83
#
_entry.id   3929f0bf387d39e751b80af76ee45a83
#
_cell.length_a   1.000
_cell.length_b   1.000
_cell.length_c   1.000
_cell.angle_alpha   90.00
_cell.angle_beta   90.00
_cell.angle_gamma   90.00
#
_symmetry.space_group_name_H-M   'P 1'
#
loop_
_entity.id
_entity.type
_entity.pdbx_description
1 polymer ?
#
loop_
_entity_poly.entity_id
_entity_poly.type
_entity_poly.pdbx_seq_one_letter_code
_entity_poly.pdbx_strand_id
1 'polypeptide(L)'
;RDCLSLNKVAALIRMHKGPHNSKNQALYTDWIYDTGIRSDNWRMWKVESMISAWSNKPISVVMGAASLAHLFTTPYTNVAGDVYSLEKYLLAFDFDKDAAKIYATNNPFNESAMAIMTPPDAVKPTLTEFKQQGGKMIIFHGNSDPVFSVKDTVRWYNFLDFALEGRAPEFVRLYRIPGMPHGQGGPSADQFDMLQPLVSWVERKKAPQEVMAATRSENPEITARMAGMTRPLCPYPSYAKYKKGDFLKGNSFQCVVAK
;
A
#
# COMPACT_ATOMS: atom_id res chain seq x y z
N ARG A 1 -1.08 0.66 -32.53
CA ARG A 1 -1.36 0.62 -31.08
C ARG A 1 -0.72 -0.67 -30.54
N ASP A 2 0.35 -0.54 -29.77
CA ASP A 2 1.00 -1.68 -29.17
C ASP A 2 0.18 -2.18 -28.00
N CYS A 3 -0.55 -3.26 -28.19
CA CYS A 3 -1.28 -3.94 -27.11
C CYS A 3 -0.35 -4.94 -26.41
N LEU A 4 -0.57 -5.11 -25.11
CA LEU A 4 0.09 -6.18 -24.37
C LEU A 4 -0.34 -7.55 -24.93
N SER A 5 0.59 -8.48 -25.04
CA SER A 5 0.27 -9.87 -25.38
C SER A 5 -0.59 -10.52 -24.28
N LEU A 6 -1.35 -11.54 -24.63
CA LEU A 6 -2.20 -12.26 -23.66
C LEU A 6 -1.39 -12.77 -22.46
N ASN A 7 -0.16 -13.25 -22.67
CA ASN A 7 0.71 -13.73 -21.60
C ASN A 7 1.09 -12.60 -20.63
N LYS A 8 1.37 -11.38 -21.14
CA LYS A 8 1.66 -10.21 -20.30
C LYS A 8 0.43 -9.77 -19.52
N VAL A 9 -0.74 -9.80 -20.14
CA VAL A 9 -2.02 -9.52 -19.45
C VAL A 9 -2.27 -10.55 -18.35
N ALA A 10 -2.10 -11.83 -18.61
CA ALA A 10 -2.23 -12.90 -17.62
C ALA A 10 -1.26 -12.73 -16.43
N ALA A 11 0.00 -12.34 -16.71
CA ALA A 11 0.98 -12.04 -15.66
C ALA A 11 0.54 -10.87 -14.78
N LEU A 12 0.06 -9.77 -15.36
CA LEU A 12 -0.46 -8.62 -14.61
C LEU A 12 -1.68 -9.00 -13.75
N ILE A 13 -2.59 -9.80 -14.29
CA ILE A 13 -3.75 -10.31 -13.53
C ILE A 13 -3.26 -11.12 -12.31
N ARG A 14 -2.29 -12.01 -12.49
CA ARG A 14 -1.71 -12.79 -11.37
C ARG A 14 -1.05 -11.89 -10.33
N MET A 15 -0.29 -10.89 -10.76
CA MET A 15 0.36 -9.93 -9.85
C MET A 15 -0.67 -9.17 -9.01
N HIS A 16 -1.78 -8.72 -9.62
CA HIS A 16 -2.84 -8.01 -8.91
C HIS A 16 -3.69 -8.92 -8.02
N LYS A 17 -3.88 -10.18 -8.43
CA LYS A 17 -4.59 -11.16 -7.60
C LYS A 17 -3.85 -11.45 -6.28
N GLY A 18 -2.54 -11.30 -6.26
CA GLY A 18 -1.71 -11.61 -5.10
C GLY A 18 -1.47 -13.11 -4.90
N PRO A 19 -0.73 -13.48 -3.83
CA PRO A 19 -0.34 -14.86 -3.58
C PRO A 19 -1.52 -15.71 -3.13
N HIS A 20 -1.66 -16.89 -3.77
CA HIS A 20 -2.66 -17.89 -3.43
C HIS A 20 -2.01 -19.27 -3.41
N ASN A 21 -2.47 -20.12 -2.52
CA ASN A 21 -2.07 -21.53 -2.50
C ASN A 21 -2.79 -22.35 -3.60
N SER A 22 -2.48 -23.64 -3.71
CA SER A 22 -3.08 -24.53 -4.71
C SER A 22 -4.60 -24.69 -4.58
N LYS A 23 -5.14 -24.48 -3.38
CA LYS A 23 -6.58 -24.48 -3.08
C LYS A 23 -7.25 -23.13 -3.38
N ASN A 24 -6.53 -22.20 -4.04
CA ASN A 24 -7.00 -20.85 -4.34
C ASN A 24 -7.34 -20.00 -3.09
N GLN A 25 -6.77 -20.33 -1.94
CA GLN A 25 -6.90 -19.53 -0.72
C GLN A 25 -5.86 -18.41 -0.77
N ALA A 26 -6.30 -17.18 -0.52
CA ALA A 26 -5.42 -16.02 -0.48
C ALA A 26 -4.51 -16.06 0.75
N LEU A 27 -3.21 -15.87 0.53
CA LEU A 27 -2.20 -15.74 1.59
C LEU A 27 -1.96 -14.28 1.99
N TYR A 28 -2.40 -13.37 1.15
CA TYR A 28 -2.42 -11.92 1.36
C TYR A 28 -3.58 -11.32 0.57
N THR A 29 -3.83 -10.02 0.69
CA THR A 29 -4.86 -9.34 -0.11
C THR A 29 -4.42 -9.16 -1.57
N ASP A 30 -5.36 -8.87 -2.44
CA ASP A 30 -5.13 -8.48 -3.82
C ASP A 30 -4.77 -6.97 -3.92
N TRP A 31 -4.32 -6.55 -5.12
CA TRP A 31 -4.02 -5.15 -5.44
C TRP A 31 -5.10 -4.54 -6.32
N ILE A 32 -5.37 -3.26 -6.16
CA ILE A 32 -6.30 -2.56 -7.05
C ILE A 32 -5.60 -2.21 -8.38
N TYR A 33 -6.40 -2.14 -9.45
CA TYR A 33 -5.95 -1.56 -10.71
C TYR A 33 -6.06 -0.05 -10.63
N ASP A 34 -4.93 0.64 -10.77
CA ASP A 34 -4.89 2.10 -10.66
C ASP A 34 -3.83 2.67 -11.61
N THR A 35 -3.86 3.97 -11.86
CA THR A 35 -3.05 4.63 -12.90
C THR A 35 -1.56 4.58 -12.64
N GLY A 36 -1.11 4.45 -11.40
CA GLY A 36 0.30 4.39 -11.03
C GLY A 36 1.00 3.07 -11.36
N ILE A 37 0.29 2.06 -11.87
CA ILE A 37 0.90 0.81 -12.37
C ILE A 37 1.94 1.06 -13.47
N ARG A 38 1.85 2.19 -14.18
CA ARG A 38 2.82 2.58 -15.20
C ARG A 38 4.04 3.31 -14.65
N SER A 39 4.05 3.66 -13.36
CA SER A 39 5.14 4.42 -12.74
C SER A 39 6.44 3.65 -12.70
N ASP A 40 7.56 4.37 -12.76
CA ASP A 40 8.90 3.79 -12.64
C ASP A 40 9.08 3.11 -11.28
N ASN A 41 8.52 3.69 -10.21
CA ASN A 41 8.53 3.09 -8.88
C ASN A 41 7.81 1.73 -8.89
N TRP A 42 6.61 1.64 -9.48
CA TRP A 42 5.88 0.37 -9.58
C TRP A 42 6.65 -0.68 -10.38
N ARG A 43 7.24 -0.27 -11.52
CA ARG A 43 8.07 -1.15 -12.36
C ARG A 43 9.29 -1.65 -11.60
N MET A 44 9.98 -0.75 -10.90
CA MET A 44 11.19 -1.08 -10.15
C MET A 44 10.92 -2.13 -9.05
N TRP A 45 9.78 -2.09 -8.41
CA TRP A 45 9.40 -3.08 -7.42
C TRP A 45 8.96 -4.41 -8.00
N LYS A 46 8.19 -4.40 -9.11
CA LYS A 46 7.47 -5.59 -9.59
C LYS A 46 8.04 -6.22 -10.88
N VAL A 47 8.72 -5.46 -11.70
CA VAL A 47 9.09 -5.91 -13.05
C VAL A 47 10.60 -5.93 -13.25
N GLU A 48 11.25 -4.77 -13.12
CA GLU A 48 12.68 -4.61 -13.33
C GLU A 48 13.19 -3.35 -12.63
N SER A 49 14.35 -3.43 -12.03
CA SER A 49 15.05 -2.25 -11.50
C SER A 49 16.06 -1.72 -12.52
N MET A 50 16.44 -0.44 -12.35
CA MET A 50 17.55 0.16 -13.12
C MET A 50 18.91 -0.09 -12.46
N ILE A 51 18.98 -1.00 -11.49
CA ILE A 51 20.18 -1.26 -10.68
C ILE A 51 20.97 -2.40 -11.34
N SER A 52 22.04 -2.05 -12.04
CA SER A 52 22.89 -3.01 -12.77
C SER A 52 23.53 -4.05 -11.83
N ALA A 53 23.92 -3.66 -10.62
CA ALA A 53 24.45 -4.56 -9.61
C ALA A 53 23.47 -5.68 -9.21
N TRP A 54 22.18 -5.49 -9.47
CA TRP A 54 21.13 -6.49 -9.28
C TRP A 54 20.73 -7.19 -10.58
N SER A 55 21.53 -7.07 -11.64
CA SER A 55 21.20 -7.58 -12.97
C SER A 55 19.80 -7.12 -13.43
N ASN A 56 19.43 -5.90 -13.06
CA ASN A 56 18.12 -5.27 -13.31
C ASN A 56 16.91 -6.06 -12.73
N LYS A 57 17.13 -7.01 -11.82
CA LYS A 57 16.04 -7.71 -11.14
C LYS A 57 15.20 -6.75 -10.28
N PRO A 58 13.90 -6.95 -10.17
CA PRO A 58 13.05 -6.09 -9.37
C PRO A 58 13.40 -6.14 -7.88
N ILE A 59 13.11 -5.07 -7.16
CA ILE A 59 13.41 -4.95 -5.72
C ILE A 59 12.74 -6.10 -4.94
N SER A 60 11.53 -6.51 -5.33
CA SER A 60 10.85 -7.65 -4.68
C SER A 60 11.61 -8.97 -4.78
N VAL A 61 12.47 -9.16 -5.79
CA VAL A 61 13.37 -10.32 -5.86
C VAL A 61 14.52 -10.15 -4.87
N VAL A 62 15.23 -9.03 -4.94
CA VAL A 62 16.46 -8.87 -4.17
C VAL A 62 16.18 -8.69 -2.67
N MET A 63 15.35 -7.71 -2.32
CA MET A 63 15.04 -7.41 -0.92
C MET A 63 13.97 -8.37 -0.36
N GLY A 64 12.95 -8.67 -1.15
CA GLY A 64 11.85 -9.54 -0.72
C GLY A 64 12.31 -10.96 -0.46
N ALA A 65 13.13 -11.55 -1.36
CA ALA A 65 13.65 -12.90 -1.16
C ALA A 65 14.58 -12.99 0.05
N ALA A 66 15.48 -12.02 0.20
CA ALA A 66 16.38 -11.98 1.35
C ALA A 66 15.61 -11.87 2.67
N SER A 67 14.64 -10.96 2.74
CA SER A 67 13.80 -10.80 3.91
C SER A 67 12.97 -12.06 4.20
N LEU A 68 12.36 -12.66 3.18
CA LEU A 68 11.58 -13.88 3.32
C LEU A 68 12.44 -15.05 3.84
N ALA A 69 13.63 -15.25 3.25
CA ALA A 69 14.51 -16.35 3.61
C ALA A 69 15.11 -16.23 5.02
N HIS A 70 15.53 -15.02 5.40
CA HIS A 70 16.34 -14.83 6.60
C HIS A 70 15.56 -14.27 7.81
N LEU A 71 14.43 -13.60 7.58
CA LEU A 71 13.67 -12.93 8.64
C LEU A 71 12.26 -13.52 8.80
N PHE A 72 11.53 -13.72 7.69
CA PHE A 72 10.12 -14.05 7.73
C PHE A 72 9.79 -15.54 7.60
N THR A 73 10.77 -16.43 7.65
CA THR A 73 10.54 -17.87 7.74
C THR A 73 11.30 -18.48 8.92
N THR A 74 10.64 -19.40 9.63
CA THR A 74 11.23 -20.15 10.76
C THR A 74 11.12 -21.65 10.48
N PRO A 75 12.24 -22.42 10.50
CA PRO A 75 13.62 -21.90 10.58
C PRO A 75 13.98 -21.07 9.35
N TYR A 76 14.94 -20.16 9.49
CA TYR A 76 15.43 -19.39 8.35
C TYR A 76 16.04 -20.31 7.27
N THR A 77 15.96 -19.88 6.03
CA THR A 77 16.58 -20.57 4.91
C THR A 77 17.88 -19.87 4.52
N ASN A 78 19.01 -20.59 4.62
CA ASN A 78 20.29 -20.01 4.22
C ASN A 78 20.35 -19.93 2.68
N VAL A 79 20.21 -18.73 2.15
CA VAL A 79 20.26 -18.41 0.71
C VAL A 79 21.42 -17.44 0.47
N ALA A 80 22.24 -17.71 -0.53
CA ALA A 80 23.29 -16.78 -0.90
C ALA A 80 22.71 -15.43 -1.34
N GLY A 81 23.41 -14.33 -1.00
CA GLY A 81 22.92 -12.97 -1.25
C GLY A 81 23.03 -12.49 -2.70
N ASP A 82 23.50 -13.32 -3.62
CA ASP A 82 23.50 -12.97 -5.04
C ASP A 82 22.09 -13.05 -5.65
N VAL A 83 21.83 -12.23 -6.64
CA VAL A 83 20.49 -12.05 -7.21
C VAL A 83 19.89 -13.32 -7.83
N TYR A 84 20.72 -14.20 -8.36
CA TYR A 84 20.25 -15.43 -9.01
C TYR A 84 19.84 -16.48 -7.96
N SER A 85 20.59 -16.58 -6.86
CA SER A 85 20.24 -17.44 -5.73
C SER A 85 18.95 -16.98 -5.06
N LEU A 86 18.77 -15.67 -4.89
CA LEU A 86 17.55 -15.06 -4.34
C LEU A 86 16.35 -15.31 -5.26
N GLU A 87 16.49 -15.10 -6.57
CA GLU A 87 15.43 -15.40 -7.54
C GLU A 87 15.06 -16.89 -7.53
N LYS A 88 16.07 -17.77 -7.55
CA LYS A 88 15.85 -19.22 -7.50
C LYS A 88 15.07 -19.63 -6.26
N TYR A 89 15.40 -19.04 -5.12
CA TYR A 89 14.66 -19.28 -3.87
C TYR A 89 13.18 -18.88 -3.99
N LEU A 90 12.89 -17.70 -4.51
CA LEU A 90 11.50 -17.25 -4.70
C LEU A 90 10.72 -18.14 -5.68
N LEU A 91 11.36 -18.57 -6.78
CA LEU A 91 10.71 -19.44 -7.76
C LEU A 91 10.46 -20.86 -7.22
N ALA A 92 11.25 -21.28 -6.24
CA ALA A 92 11.09 -22.58 -5.57
C ALA A 92 10.15 -22.53 -4.35
N PHE A 93 9.76 -21.33 -3.88
CA PHE A 93 8.92 -21.17 -2.70
C PHE A 93 7.52 -21.75 -2.96
N ASP A 94 7.18 -22.81 -2.23
CA ASP A 94 5.91 -23.52 -2.34
C ASP A 94 4.88 -22.91 -1.36
N PHE A 95 3.86 -22.24 -1.90
CA PHE A 95 2.84 -21.57 -1.10
C PHE A 95 2.02 -22.53 -0.21
N ASP A 96 1.93 -23.82 -0.55
CA ASP A 96 1.22 -24.79 0.27
C ASP A 96 2.06 -25.27 1.46
N LYS A 97 3.38 -25.37 1.26
CA LYS A 97 4.31 -25.93 2.27
C LYS A 97 5.05 -24.84 3.03
N ASP A 98 5.53 -23.82 2.32
CA ASP A 98 6.45 -22.86 2.89
C ASP A 98 5.77 -21.64 3.50
N ALA A 99 4.54 -21.30 3.09
CA ALA A 99 3.83 -20.15 3.64
C ALA A 99 3.58 -20.29 5.16
N ALA A 100 3.38 -21.50 5.66
CA ALA A 100 3.23 -21.77 7.09
C ALA A 100 4.48 -21.38 7.90
N LYS A 101 5.68 -21.40 7.30
CA LYS A 101 6.93 -21.00 7.95
C LYS A 101 6.97 -19.53 8.36
N ILE A 102 6.13 -18.68 7.74
CA ILE A 102 6.03 -17.25 8.07
C ILE A 102 5.49 -17.03 9.48
N TYR A 103 4.64 -17.92 9.94
CA TYR A 103 4.02 -17.88 11.27
C TYR A 103 4.61 -18.92 12.24
N ALA A 104 5.58 -19.72 11.77
CA ALA A 104 6.15 -20.78 12.58
C ALA A 104 7.08 -20.21 13.66
N THR A 105 7.16 -20.97 14.75
CA THR A 105 8.09 -20.73 15.87
C THR A 105 8.91 -21.99 16.12
N ASN A 106 10.15 -21.84 16.54
CA ASN A 106 10.95 -22.94 17.06
C ASN A 106 11.98 -22.38 18.05
N ASN A 107 12.43 -23.23 18.99
CA ASN A 107 13.45 -22.83 19.95
C ASN A 107 14.77 -22.45 19.22
N PRO A 108 15.41 -21.28 19.52
CA PRO A 108 15.05 -20.32 20.57
C PRO A 108 13.99 -19.26 20.17
N PHE A 109 13.45 -19.29 18.95
CA PHE A 109 12.51 -18.30 18.44
C PHE A 109 11.07 -18.64 18.85
N ASN A 110 10.62 -18.07 19.96
CA ASN A 110 9.29 -18.33 20.52
C ASN A 110 8.18 -17.51 19.84
N GLU A 111 8.56 -16.52 19.03
CA GLU A 111 7.64 -15.71 18.24
C GLU A 111 8.14 -15.65 16.79
N SER A 112 7.21 -15.62 15.83
CA SER A 112 7.57 -15.40 14.44
C SER A 112 7.88 -13.93 14.19
N ALA A 113 8.74 -13.61 13.21
CA ALA A 113 8.97 -12.24 12.80
C ALA A 113 7.66 -11.55 12.38
N MET A 114 6.74 -12.30 11.77
CA MET A 114 5.43 -11.79 11.39
C MET A 114 4.59 -11.39 12.60
N ALA A 115 4.62 -12.17 13.69
CA ALA A 115 3.91 -11.82 14.93
C ALA A 115 4.48 -10.54 15.56
N ILE A 116 5.81 -10.42 15.61
CA ILE A 116 6.49 -9.23 16.17
C ILE A 116 6.17 -7.98 15.36
N MET A 117 6.13 -8.09 14.03
CA MET A 117 5.89 -6.95 13.14
C MET A 117 4.42 -6.63 12.93
N THR A 118 3.52 -7.50 13.33
CA THR A 118 2.08 -7.26 13.26
C THR A 118 1.65 -6.46 14.48
N PRO A 119 0.98 -5.30 14.29
CA PRO A 119 0.46 -4.54 15.42
C PRO A 119 -0.44 -5.41 16.30
N PRO A 120 -0.43 -5.21 17.63
CA PRO A 120 -1.39 -5.83 18.50
C PRO A 120 -2.83 -5.61 17.98
N ASP A 121 -3.65 -6.64 18.08
CA ASP A 121 -5.06 -6.60 17.64
C ASP A 121 -5.28 -6.33 16.14
N ALA A 122 -4.28 -6.54 15.28
CA ALA A 122 -4.40 -6.26 13.84
C ALA A 122 -5.58 -6.99 13.17
N VAL A 123 -6.01 -8.13 13.70
CA VAL A 123 -7.17 -8.90 13.21
C VAL A 123 -8.49 -8.37 13.77
N LYS A 124 -8.47 -7.81 14.98
CA LYS A 124 -9.63 -7.19 15.65
C LYS A 124 -9.19 -5.88 16.31
N PRO A 125 -8.81 -4.88 15.53
CA PRO A 125 -8.28 -3.63 16.07
C PRO A 125 -9.35 -2.89 16.86
N THR A 126 -9.03 -2.46 18.07
CA THR A 126 -9.90 -1.61 18.88
C THR A 126 -9.25 -0.28 19.21
N LEU A 127 -7.93 -0.25 19.34
CA LEU A 127 -7.15 0.91 19.73
C LEU A 127 -7.69 1.61 20.99
N THR A 128 -8.23 0.82 21.93
CA THR A 128 -8.99 1.33 23.08
C THR A 128 -8.16 2.31 23.92
N GLU A 129 -6.94 1.94 24.31
CA GLU A 129 -6.08 2.79 25.12
C GLU A 129 -5.69 4.07 24.38
N PHE A 130 -5.33 3.95 23.10
CA PHE A 130 -5.00 5.09 22.25
C PHE A 130 -6.17 6.08 22.16
N LYS A 131 -7.40 5.59 21.98
CA LYS A 131 -8.62 6.40 21.96
C LYS A 131 -8.89 7.06 23.31
N GLN A 132 -8.76 6.30 24.40
CA GLN A 132 -9.00 6.79 25.77
C GLN A 132 -8.03 7.93 26.17
N GLN A 133 -6.79 7.85 25.69
CA GLN A 133 -5.79 8.92 25.89
C GLN A 133 -6.00 10.12 24.96
N GLY A 134 -7.06 10.13 24.16
CA GLY A 134 -7.37 11.22 23.23
C GLY A 134 -6.53 11.20 21.95
N GLY A 135 -5.82 10.12 21.66
CA GLY A 135 -4.97 9.95 20.48
C GLY A 135 -5.74 10.20 19.17
N LYS A 136 -5.06 10.74 18.19
CA LYS A 136 -5.58 10.97 16.83
C LYS A 136 -4.60 10.37 15.81
N MET A 137 -5.13 9.73 14.79
CA MET A 137 -4.34 9.05 13.76
C MET A 137 -4.80 9.46 12.36
N ILE A 138 -3.85 9.83 11.51
CA ILE A 138 -4.07 9.97 10.07
C ILE A 138 -3.24 8.90 9.37
N ILE A 139 -3.89 8.09 8.56
CA ILE A 139 -3.27 7.10 7.69
C ILE A 139 -3.43 7.58 6.26
N PHE A 140 -2.36 7.55 5.48
CA PHE A 140 -2.44 7.78 4.05
C PHE A 140 -1.71 6.67 3.31
N HIS A 141 -2.25 6.25 2.15
CA HIS A 141 -1.72 5.14 1.38
C HIS A 141 -1.96 5.35 -0.12
N GLY A 142 -0.92 5.14 -0.91
CA GLY A 142 -1.00 5.19 -2.37
C GLY A 142 -1.83 4.04 -2.92
N ASN A 143 -2.77 4.34 -3.80
CA ASN A 143 -3.59 3.31 -4.42
C ASN A 143 -2.75 2.32 -5.27
N SER A 144 -1.68 2.80 -5.86
CA SER A 144 -0.79 2.03 -6.73
C SER A 144 0.44 1.48 -6.00
N ASP A 145 0.42 1.40 -4.67
CA ASP A 145 1.56 0.85 -3.92
C ASP A 145 1.84 -0.59 -4.35
N PRO A 146 3.03 -0.87 -4.94
CA PRO A 146 3.40 -2.21 -5.38
C PRO A 146 3.86 -3.11 -4.23
N VAL A 147 4.23 -2.54 -3.10
CA VAL A 147 4.83 -3.25 -1.95
C VAL A 147 3.72 -3.72 -1.02
N PHE A 148 2.96 -2.77 -0.48
CA PHE A 148 1.84 -3.02 0.43
C PHE A 148 0.53 -2.66 -0.25
N SER A 149 -0.39 -3.61 -0.32
CA SER A 149 -1.68 -3.31 -0.94
C SER A 149 -2.50 -2.35 -0.08
N VAL A 150 -2.98 -1.27 -0.69
CA VAL A 150 -3.92 -0.36 -0.03
C VAL A 150 -5.19 -1.06 0.45
N LYS A 151 -5.56 -2.20 -0.16
CA LYS A 151 -6.71 -3.00 0.29
C LYS A 151 -6.49 -3.61 1.66
N ASP A 152 -5.24 -3.93 2.03
CA ASP A 152 -4.94 -4.42 3.37
C ASP A 152 -5.16 -3.33 4.43
N THR A 153 -4.70 -2.12 4.17
CA THR A 153 -4.96 -0.96 5.03
C THR A 153 -6.46 -0.64 5.13
N VAL A 154 -7.18 -0.72 4.00
CA VAL A 154 -8.64 -0.53 3.99
C VAL A 154 -9.34 -1.63 4.79
N ARG A 155 -8.90 -2.88 4.67
CA ARG A 155 -9.45 -4.01 5.45
C ARG A 155 -9.25 -3.79 6.94
N TRP A 156 -8.05 -3.40 7.35
CA TRP A 156 -7.76 -3.09 8.74
C TRP A 156 -8.63 -1.94 9.27
N TYR A 157 -8.77 -0.85 8.50
CA TYR A 157 -9.62 0.28 8.86
C TYR A 157 -11.10 -0.13 9.00
N ASN A 158 -11.59 -0.96 8.08
CA ASN A 158 -12.96 -1.46 8.14
C ASN A 158 -13.20 -2.36 9.36
N PHE A 159 -12.22 -3.18 9.75
CA PHE A 159 -12.31 -3.97 10.98
C PHE A 159 -12.34 -3.08 12.23
N LEU A 160 -11.51 -2.05 12.27
CA LEU A 160 -11.53 -1.06 13.34
C LEU A 160 -12.89 -0.34 13.42
N ASP A 161 -13.41 0.12 12.29
CA ASP A 161 -14.69 0.84 12.23
C ASP A 161 -15.86 -0.06 12.63
N PHE A 162 -15.87 -1.30 12.17
CA PHE A 162 -16.85 -2.30 12.56
C PHE A 162 -16.80 -2.60 14.07
N ALA A 163 -15.60 -2.81 14.63
CA ALA A 163 -15.43 -3.06 16.07
C ALA A 163 -15.87 -1.88 16.94
N LEU A 164 -15.86 -0.67 16.38
CA LEU A 164 -16.27 0.56 17.03
C LEU A 164 -17.67 1.06 16.63
N GLU A 165 -18.45 0.21 15.95
CA GLU A 165 -19.83 0.55 15.55
C GLU A 165 -19.92 1.83 14.70
N GLY A 166 -18.99 2.00 13.74
CA GLY A 166 -18.92 3.15 12.85
C GLY A 166 -18.23 4.39 13.46
N ARG A 167 -17.56 4.26 14.61
CA ARG A 167 -16.96 5.39 15.34
C ARG A 167 -15.45 5.54 15.15
N ALA A 168 -14.81 4.74 14.27
CA ALA A 168 -13.39 4.94 13.95
C ALA A 168 -13.10 6.37 13.47
N PRO A 169 -13.95 7.02 12.65
CA PRO A 169 -13.71 8.39 12.20
C PRO A 169 -13.62 9.46 13.31
N GLU A 170 -14.01 9.17 14.55
CA GLU A 170 -13.83 10.10 15.66
C GLU A 170 -12.37 10.35 16.03
N PHE A 171 -11.46 9.39 15.70
CA PHE A 171 -10.06 9.49 16.07
C PHE A 171 -9.07 8.92 15.04
N VAL A 172 -9.54 8.22 13.99
CA VAL A 172 -8.72 7.73 12.86
C VAL A 172 -9.29 8.24 11.54
N ARG A 173 -8.43 8.74 10.65
CA ARG A 173 -8.77 9.09 9.26
C ARG A 173 -7.86 8.33 8.32
N LEU A 174 -8.43 7.71 7.30
CA LEU A 174 -7.70 7.05 6.22
C LEU A 174 -7.88 7.83 4.92
N TYR A 175 -6.77 8.17 4.26
CA TYR A 175 -6.74 8.83 2.96
C TYR A 175 -6.08 7.94 1.92
N ARG A 176 -6.79 7.67 0.83
CA ARG A 176 -6.27 6.93 -0.31
C ARG A 176 -5.85 7.90 -1.40
N ILE A 177 -4.64 7.71 -1.95
CA ILE A 177 -4.07 8.66 -2.91
C ILE A 177 -4.00 7.97 -4.28
N PRO A 178 -4.92 8.32 -5.22
CA PRO A 178 -4.95 7.75 -6.56
C PRO A 178 -3.66 8.04 -7.33
N GLY A 179 -3.14 7.06 -8.06
CA GLY A 179 -1.95 7.16 -8.89
C GLY A 179 -0.62 7.10 -8.13
N MET A 180 -0.62 7.25 -6.80
CA MET A 180 0.60 7.24 -6.00
C MET A 180 1.07 5.81 -5.75
N PRO A 181 2.35 5.48 -6.07
CA PRO A 181 2.98 4.22 -5.72
C PRO A 181 3.53 4.23 -4.29
N HIS A 182 4.55 3.42 -3.99
CA HIS A 182 5.16 3.36 -2.68
C HIS A 182 5.92 4.64 -2.33
N GLY A 183 5.48 5.33 -1.28
CA GLY A 183 6.09 6.55 -0.76
C GLY A 183 5.63 7.81 -1.48
N GLN A 184 5.93 7.96 -2.76
CA GLN A 184 5.61 9.15 -3.57
C GLN A 184 5.77 8.87 -5.08
N GLY A 185 5.36 9.81 -5.91
CA GLY A 185 5.52 9.75 -7.38
C GLY A 185 4.29 9.22 -8.08
N GLY A 186 4.50 8.67 -9.27
CA GLY A 186 3.41 8.23 -10.15
C GLY A 186 2.59 9.41 -10.72
N PRO A 187 1.59 9.11 -11.54
CA PRO A 187 0.68 10.13 -12.07
C PRO A 187 -0.35 10.56 -10.99
N SER A 188 0.12 11.22 -9.94
CA SER A 188 -0.67 11.52 -8.74
C SER A 188 -0.51 12.95 -8.25
N ALA A 189 -1.45 13.41 -7.43
CA ALA A 189 -1.30 14.59 -6.58
C ALA A 189 -0.70 14.13 -5.25
N ASP A 190 0.61 13.94 -5.23
CA ASP A 190 1.36 13.34 -4.12
C ASP A 190 2.08 14.37 -3.23
N GLN A 191 1.82 15.66 -3.45
CA GLN A 191 2.29 16.75 -2.60
C GLN A 191 1.16 17.21 -1.69
N PHE A 192 1.23 16.85 -0.42
CA PHE A 192 0.24 17.19 0.60
C PHE A 192 0.89 17.25 1.98
N ASP A 193 0.22 17.92 2.91
CA ASP A 193 0.62 17.99 4.32
C ASP A 193 -0.44 17.28 5.17
N MET A 194 -0.04 16.21 5.85
CA MET A 194 -0.89 15.49 6.82
C MET A 194 -0.57 15.89 8.27
N LEU A 195 0.54 16.58 8.51
CA LEU A 195 0.94 16.96 9.86
C LEU A 195 0.08 18.11 10.39
N GLN A 196 -0.09 19.19 9.63
CA GLN A 196 -0.88 20.33 10.08
C GLN A 196 -2.37 19.98 10.36
N PRO A 197 -3.06 19.18 9.52
CA PRO A 197 -4.38 18.66 9.85
C PRO A 197 -4.40 17.81 11.14
N LEU A 198 -3.37 16.99 11.37
CA LEU A 198 -3.27 16.19 12.59
C LEU A 198 -3.09 17.08 13.84
N VAL A 199 -2.16 18.04 13.78
CA VAL A 199 -1.95 19.03 14.87
C VAL A 199 -3.25 19.80 15.16
N SER A 200 -3.93 20.27 14.11
CA SER A 200 -5.22 20.96 14.28
C SER A 200 -6.29 20.06 14.91
N TRP A 201 -6.28 18.78 14.58
CA TRP A 201 -7.22 17.83 15.17
C TRP A 201 -6.94 17.58 16.65
N VAL A 202 -5.67 17.41 17.04
CA VAL A 202 -5.28 17.19 18.44
C VAL A 202 -5.51 18.45 19.28
N GLU A 203 -4.97 19.59 18.85
CA GLU A 203 -4.95 20.82 19.66
C GLU A 203 -6.25 21.60 19.61
N ARG A 204 -6.89 21.68 18.43
CA ARG A 204 -8.09 22.51 18.19
C ARG A 204 -9.37 21.69 18.07
N LYS A 205 -9.30 20.36 18.21
CA LYS A 205 -10.44 19.42 18.06
C LYS A 205 -11.10 19.50 16.68
N LYS A 206 -10.36 19.98 15.66
CA LYS A 206 -10.86 20.15 14.29
C LYS A 206 -10.45 18.94 13.44
N ALA A 207 -11.33 17.94 13.36
CA ALA A 207 -11.10 16.76 12.54
C ALA A 207 -10.98 17.12 11.04
N PRO A 208 -9.96 16.63 10.32
CA PRO A 208 -9.81 16.92 8.89
C PRO A 208 -10.90 16.23 8.07
N GLN A 209 -11.57 16.98 7.21
CA GLN A 209 -12.57 16.46 6.27
C GLN A 209 -11.95 16.18 4.90
N GLU A 210 -11.13 17.09 4.43
CA GLU A 210 -10.36 16.96 3.20
C GLU A 210 -8.97 17.57 3.38
N VAL A 211 -8.01 17.04 2.66
CA VAL A 211 -6.64 17.59 2.59
C VAL A 211 -6.34 17.89 1.13
N MET A 212 -5.99 19.15 0.83
CA MET A 212 -5.66 19.52 -0.53
C MET A 212 -4.28 18.99 -0.91
N ALA A 213 -4.22 18.25 -2.00
CA ALA A 213 -2.99 17.76 -2.60
C ALA A 213 -2.73 18.38 -3.97
N ALA A 214 -1.47 18.44 -4.36
CA ALA A 214 -1.02 18.97 -5.65
C ALA A 214 -0.09 17.98 -6.34
N THR A 215 0.05 18.09 -7.65
CA THR A 215 1.12 17.45 -8.40
C THR A 215 2.42 18.22 -8.20
N ARG A 216 3.52 17.50 -8.01
CA ARG A 216 4.86 18.11 -7.92
C ARG A 216 5.38 18.46 -9.31
N SER A 217 5.93 19.67 -9.47
CA SER A 217 6.50 20.14 -10.74
C SER A 217 7.71 19.33 -11.19
N GLU A 218 8.50 18.83 -10.25
CA GLU A 218 9.70 18.03 -10.47
C GLU A 218 9.42 16.54 -10.72
N ASN A 219 8.16 16.09 -10.62
CA ASN A 219 7.81 14.70 -10.89
C ASN A 219 7.72 14.47 -12.41
N PRO A 220 8.67 13.71 -13.02
CA PRO A 220 8.70 13.51 -14.46
C PRO A 220 7.53 12.67 -15.00
N GLU A 221 6.79 12.01 -14.12
CA GLU A 221 5.62 11.21 -14.49
C GLU A 221 4.34 12.03 -14.63
N ILE A 222 4.40 13.31 -14.25
CA ILE A 222 3.28 14.24 -14.44
C ILE A 222 3.22 14.71 -15.91
N THR A 223 2.15 14.32 -16.57
CA THR A 223 1.92 14.77 -17.97
C THR A 223 1.55 16.25 -18.02
N ALA A 224 1.73 16.87 -19.19
CA ALA A 224 1.31 18.27 -19.41
C ALA A 224 -0.17 18.53 -19.04
N ARG A 225 -1.03 17.50 -19.18
CA ARG A 225 -2.46 17.57 -18.79
C ARG A 225 -2.69 17.56 -17.28
N MET A 226 -1.69 17.19 -16.49
CA MET A 226 -1.76 17.12 -15.03
C MET A 226 -0.93 18.21 -14.36
N ALA A 227 -0.18 18.99 -15.12
CA ALA A 227 0.67 20.04 -14.58
C ALA A 227 -0.15 21.05 -13.78
N GLY A 228 0.27 21.34 -12.55
CA GLY A 228 -0.42 22.25 -11.63
C GLY A 228 -1.80 21.77 -11.16
N MET A 229 -2.08 20.47 -11.30
CA MET A 229 -3.33 19.88 -10.82
C MET A 229 -3.34 19.85 -9.29
N THR A 230 -4.50 20.20 -8.74
CA THR A 230 -4.81 20.00 -7.33
C THR A 230 -6.02 19.08 -7.17
N ARG A 231 -6.08 18.32 -6.06
CA ARG A 231 -7.19 17.42 -5.72
C ARG A 231 -7.43 17.38 -4.23
N PRO A 232 -8.67 17.39 -3.77
CA PRO A 232 -8.95 17.08 -2.39
C PRO A 232 -8.73 15.58 -2.16
N LEU A 233 -7.87 15.22 -1.22
CA LEU A 233 -7.83 13.89 -0.63
C LEU A 233 -8.98 13.78 0.35
N CYS A 234 -9.87 12.85 0.12
CA CYS A 234 -11.06 12.66 0.92
C CYS A 234 -10.85 11.54 1.95
N PRO A 235 -11.36 11.69 3.19
CA PRO A 235 -11.30 10.60 4.15
C PRO A 235 -12.15 9.42 3.67
N TYR A 236 -11.58 8.23 3.70
CA TYR A 236 -12.27 6.99 3.34
C TYR A 236 -13.54 6.82 4.21
N PRO A 237 -14.67 6.35 3.66
CA PRO A 237 -14.89 5.83 2.31
C PRO A 237 -15.24 6.89 1.24
N SER A 238 -15.10 8.18 1.55
CA SER A 238 -15.38 9.23 0.59
C SER A 238 -14.34 9.29 -0.54
N TYR A 239 -14.75 9.84 -1.67
CA TYR A 239 -13.89 10.12 -2.83
C TYR A 239 -14.17 11.50 -3.41
N ALA A 240 -13.19 12.05 -4.15
CA ALA A 240 -13.32 13.35 -4.81
C ALA A 240 -14.21 13.23 -6.05
N LYS A 241 -15.43 13.76 -6.00
CA LYS A 241 -16.36 13.83 -7.13
C LYS A 241 -16.31 15.21 -7.77
N TYR A 242 -16.10 15.26 -9.09
CA TYR A 242 -16.18 16.50 -9.85
C TYR A 242 -17.57 17.12 -9.75
N LYS A 243 -17.62 18.44 -9.55
CA LYS A 243 -18.85 19.26 -9.52
C LYS A 243 -19.01 20.06 -10.79
N LYS A 244 -18.13 21.04 -10.98
CA LYS A 244 -18.08 21.98 -12.10
C LYS A 244 -16.80 22.82 -12.03
N GLY A 245 -16.45 23.49 -13.10
CA GLY A 245 -15.32 24.43 -13.15
C GLY A 245 -14.09 23.82 -13.81
N ASP A 246 -12.91 24.32 -13.46
CA ASP A 246 -11.64 23.85 -14.00
C ASP A 246 -11.33 22.46 -13.42
N PHE A 247 -11.20 21.47 -14.31
CA PHE A 247 -10.89 20.08 -13.92
C PHE A 247 -9.50 19.94 -13.27
N LEU A 248 -8.59 20.89 -13.45
CA LEU A 248 -7.29 20.88 -12.80
C LEU A 248 -7.31 21.43 -11.37
N LYS A 249 -8.38 22.05 -10.93
CA LYS A 249 -8.47 22.71 -9.63
C LYS A 249 -9.27 21.90 -8.62
N GLY A 250 -8.70 21.72 -7.42
CA GLY A 250 -9.32 20.95 -6.35
C GLY A 250 -10.68 21.47 -5.89
N ASN A 251 -10.90 22.79 -5.95
CA ASN A 251 -12.19 23.42 -5.61
C ASN A 251 -13.33 23.04 -6.58
N SER A 252 -13.01 22.47 -7.73
CA SER A 252 -13.99 21.91 -8.68
C SER A 252 -14.53 20.54 -8.26
N PHE A 253 -14.07 20.01 -7.14
CA PHE A 253 -14.43 18.71 -6.60
C PHE A 253 -15.08 18.84 -5.22
N GLN A 254 -15.69 17.77 -4.77
CA GLN A 254 -16.20 17.62 -3.41
C GLN A 254 -16.04 16.17 -2.95
N CYS A 255 -15.80 15.98 -1.67
CA CYS A 255 -15.80 14.66 -1.07
C CYS A 255 -17.23 14.13 -0.93
N VAL A 256 -17.48 12.94 -1.49
CA VAL A 256 -18.78 12.26 -1.41
C VAL A 256 -18.56 10.79 -1.07
N VAL A 257 -19.48 10.19 -0.32
CA VAL A 257 -19.50 8.74 -0.08
C VAL A 257 -20.08 8.04 -1.31
N ALA A 258 -19.51 6.92 -1.71
CA ALA A 258 -20.11 6.09 -2.74
C ALA A 258 -21.48 5.56 -2.24
N LYS A 259 -22.48 5.69 -3.09
CA LYS A 259 -23.81 5.10 -2.84
C LYS A 259 -23.80 3.62 -3.12
#